data_4da283515a5677525fb195084af71c10
#
_entry.id   4da283515a5677525fb195084af71c10
#
_cell.length_a   1.000
_cell.length_b   1.000
_cell.length_c   1.000
_cell.angle_alpha   90.00
_cell.angle_beta   90.00
_cell.angle_gamma   90.00
#
_symmetry.space_group_name_H-M   'P 1'
#
loop_
_entity.id
_entity.type
_entity.pdbx_description
1 polymer ?
#
loop_
_entity_poly.entity_id
_entity_poly.type
_entity_poly.pdbx_seq_one_letter_code
_entity_poly.pdbx_strand_id
1 'polypeptide(L)'
;MTGLFNILKGGPRCSLGIDIGTSEVKAVKAVFNGSSAGLCRVIRESIIEGGVQDALSRAVSAFPEAKGVNLSIAGSSSVVMRYITMPRMDRKELFQALKFEAAKYVPFPLEEVYFDAQIISSQSGTDNKMQVLLAAARKELVNQRMEMAERAGIKINCIDIDCLAVFNAFNAACPDIMQAYGKKTFALLNIGDRNSNLDIVDGGDLKLSRDLHQGVIKMMERISLASSLDQASVAGGLAAGSQLKQEDFGRAFSQAVSELAMELRVSFDYYESQSSAAVSGIQLSGEAAGWQGFVEQLCELLGLPVESWDPLRQPPCTPDLVLPAGGSSGFAVAAGLALRK
;
A
#
# COMPACT_ATOMS: atom_id res chain seq x y z
N MET A 1 -12.32 14.55 -36.05
CA MET A 1 -12.83 15.83 -35.51
C MET A 1 -12.66 15.76 -34.01
N THR A 2 -11.66 16.28 -33.60
CA THR A 2 -11.20 17.11 -32.49
C THR A 2 -12.32 17.45 -31.50
N GLY A 3 -12.36 16.74 -30.38
CA GLY A 3 -13.02 17.18 -29.17
C GLY A 3 -12.04 18.04 -28.37
N LEU A 4 -11.91 19.29 -28.77
CA LEU A 4 -11.30 20.37 -28.00
C LEU A 4 -12.22 20.68 -26.81
N PHE A 5 -11.59 21.00 -25.67
CA PHE A 5 -12.10 21.79 -24.57
C PHE A 5 -12.88 21.10 -23.45
N ASN A 6 -12.15 20.90 -22.35
CA ASN A 6 -12.58 21.62 -21.16
C ASN A 6 -11.37 22.17 -20.39
N ILE A 7 -10.82 23.28 -20.91
CA ILE A 7 -10.11 24.26 -20.09
C ILE A 7 -11.17 25.14 -19.44
N LEU A 8 -12.03 24.55 -18.66
CA LEU A 8 -12.71 25.27 -17.61
C LEU A 8 -11.69 25.37 -16.48
N LYS A 9 -11.39 26.60 -16.06
CA LYS A 9 -10.74 26.93 -14.80
C LYS A 9 -11.57 26.34 -13.67
N GLY A 10 -11.49 25.02 -13.50
CA GLY A 10 -12.02 24.31 -12.35
C GLY A 10 -11.15 24.70 -11.17
N GLY A 11 -11.77 25.04 -10.05
CA GLY A 11 -11.09 25.20 -8.78
C GLY A 11 -10.24 23.93 -8.45
N PRO A 12 -9.43 23.96 -7.40
CA PRO A 12 -8.54 22.86 -7.05
C PRO A 12 -9.34 21.56 -6.97
N ARG A 13 -8.91 20.55 -7.72
CA ARG A 13 -9.54 19.23 -7.70
C ARG A 13 -9.16 18.54 -6.41
N CYS A 14 -10.14 18.13 -5.61
CA CYS A 14 -9.92 17.37 -4.39
C CYS A 14 -10.06 15.86 -4.67
N SER A 15 -9.23 15.06 -4.01
CA SER A 15 -9.30 13.61 -3.97
C SER A 15 -9.29 13.14 -2.51
N LEU A 16 -10.07 12.13 -2.18
CA LEU A 16 -10.11 11.51 -0.86
C LEU A 16 -9.76 10.03 -1.00
N GLY A 17 -8.65 9.65 -0.39
CA GLY A 17 -8.22 8.25 -0.25
C GLY A 17 -8.64 7.71 1.12
N ILE A 18 -9.24 6.53 1.13
CA ILE A 18 -9.67 5.87 2.38
C ILE A 18 -9.13 4.44 2.39
N ASP A 19 -8.34 4.16 3.41
CA ASP A 19 -7.87 2.83 3.75
C ASP A 19 -8.77 2.26 4.86
N ILE A 20 -9.38 1.11 4.59
CA ILE A 20 -10.23 0.40 5.54
C ILE A 20 -9.42 -0.80 6.09
N GLY A 21 -8.72 -0.54 7.19
CA GLY A 21 -7.95 -1.54 7.90
C GLY A 21 -8.82 -2.48 8.76
N THR A 22 -8.15 -3.24 9.62
CA THR A 22 -8.83 -4.17 10.55
C THR A 22 -9.23 -3.48 11.85
N SER A 23 -8.40 -2.58 12.36
CA SER A 23 -8.61 -1.86 13.61
C SER A 23 -9.07 -0.43 13.42
N GLU A 24 -8.78 0.17 12.25
CA GLU A 24 -8.99 1.57 11.98
C GLU A 24 -9.39 1.83 10.53
N VAL A 25 -10.12 2.92 10.30
CA VAL A 25 -10.31 3.56 9.01
C VAL A 25 -9.44 4.81 8.96
N LYS A 26 -8.56 4.90 7.95
CA LYS A 26 -7.68 6.04 7.73
C LYS A 26 -8.10 6.77 6.46
N ALA A 27 -8.27 8.08 6.54
CA ALA A 27 -8.66 8.90 5.41
C ALA A 27 -7.67 10.06 5.21
N VAL A 28 -7.29 10.28 3.96
CA VAL A 28 -6.39 11.36 3.54
C VAL A 28 -6.99 12.13 2.39
N LYS A 29 -7.01 13.47 2.52
CA LYS A 29 -7.42 14.37 1.46
C LYS A 29 -6.22 14.97 0.77
N ALA A 30 -6.23 14.91 -0.56
CA ALA A 30 -5.30 15.63 -1.43
C ALA A 30 -6.00 16.73 -2.22
N VAL A 31 -5.28 17.81 -2.49
CA VAL A 31 -5.69 18.91 -3.37
C VAL A 31 -4.73 18.99 -4.53
N PHE A 32 -5.26 19.04 -5.75
CA PHE A 32 -4.49 19.13 -6.99
C PHE A 32 -4.57 20.54 -7.56
N ASN A 33 -3.40 21.14 -7.77
CA ASN A 33 -3.24 22.41 -8.47
C ASN A 33 -2.44 22.16 -9.77
N GLY A 34 -3.14 21.91 -10.89
CA GLY A 34 -2.51 21.49 -12.12
C GLY A 34 -1.85 20.11 -11.97
N SER A 35 -0.52 20.05 -12.16
CA SER A 35 0.27 18.83 -12.00
C SER A 35 0.69 18.54 -10.55
N SER A 36 0.68 19.54 -9.68
CA SER A 36 1.06 19.42 -8.28
C SER A 36 -0.09 18.90 -7.44
N ALA A 37 0.23 18.04 -6.46
CA ALA A 37 -0.71 17.56 -5.46
C ALA A 37 -0.18 17.90 -4.07
N GLY A 38 -1.09 18.12 -3.10
CA GLY A 38 -0.72 18.34 -1.70
C GLY A 38 -1.69 17.61 -0.78
N LEU A 39 -1.16 16.80 0.15
CA LEU A 39 -1.92 16.20 1.24
C LEU A 39 -2.23 17.32 2.26
N CYS A 40 -3.49 17.54 2.56
CA CYS A 40 -3.91 18.70 3.35
C CYS A 40 -4.74 18.36 4.59
N ARG A 41 -5.30 17.17 4.69
CA ARG A 41 -6.08 16.75 5.85
C ARG A 41 -6.07 15.24 5.99
N VAL A 42 -5.98 14.76 7.23
CA VAL A 42 -5.97 13.34 7.58
C VAL A 42 -6.92 13.07 8.75
N ILE A 43 -7.47 11.86 8.76
CA ILE A 43 -8.31 11.37 9.86
C ILE A 43 -8.02 9.90 10.10
N ARG A 44 -8.13 9.50 11.37
CA ARG A 44 -8.03 8.13 11.86
C ARG A 44 -9.28 7.87 12.72
N GLU A 45 -10.04 6.83 12.39
CA GLU A 45 -11.25 6.41 13.08
C GLU A 45 -11.13 4.97 13.54
N SER A 46 -11.36 4.75 14.84
CA SER A 46 -11.33 3.39 15.39
C SER A 46 -12.57 2.59 14.95
N ILE A 47 -12.35 1.32 14.61
CA ILE A 47 -13.41 0.35 14.29
C ILE A 47 -13.99 -0.30 15.54
N ILE A 48 -13.29 -0.26 16.68
CA ILE A 48 -13.69 -0.94 17.94
C ILE A 48 -15.04 -0.43 18.42
N GLU A 49 -15.31 0.87 18.25
CA GLU A 49 -16.57 1.47 18.64
C GLU A 49 -17.52 1.59 17.44
N GLY A 50 -18.54 0.75 17.39
CA GLY A 50 -19.60 0.79 16.36
C GLY A 50 -19.31 0.02 15.06
N GLY A 51 -18.12 -0.60 14.94
CA GLY A 51 -17.76 -1.39 13.77
C GLY A 51 -17.27 -0.57 12.58
N VAL A 52 -16.92 -1.28 11.50
CA VAL A 52 -16.31 -0.68 10.29
C VAL A 52 -17.24 0.31 9.58
N GLN A 53 -18.55 0.06 9.60
CA GLN A 53 -19.54 0.91 8.92
C GLN A 53 -19.63 2.29 9.56
N ASP A 54 -19.66 2.32 10.89
CA ASP A 54 -19.73 3.58 11.65
C ASP A 54 -18.42 4.36 11.55
N ALA A 55 -17.27 3.67 11.65
CA ALA A 55 -15.96 4.28 11.46
C ALA A 55 -15.81 4.91 10.06
N LEU A 56 -16.26 4.20 9.03
CA LEU A 56 -16.26 4.71 7.65
C LEU A 56 -17.17 5.94 7.51
N SER A 57 -18.36 5.89 8.09
CA SER A 57 -19.30 7.01 8.07
C SER A 57 -18.74 8.25 8.79
N ARG A 58 -18.09 8.07 9.96
CA ARG A 58 -17.40 9.17 10.67
C ARG A 58 -16.26 9.75 9.84
N ALA A 59 -15.40 8.87 9.29
CA ALA A 59 -14.29 9.31 8.46
C ALA A 59 -14.73 10.16 7.27
N VAL A 60 -15.80 9.76 6.57
CA VAL A 60 -16.31 10.49 5.40
C VAL A 60 -17.01 11.80 5.81
N SER A 61 -17.77 11.78 6.89
CA SER A 61 -18.47 12.99 7.40
C SER A 61 -17.52 14.14 7.72
N ALA A 62 -16.25 13.83 7.97
CA ALA A 62 -15.22 14.83 8.16
C ALA A 62 -14.79 15.55 6.86
N PHE A 63 -15.20 15.05 5.69
CA PHE A 63 -14.87 15.61 4.37
C PHE A 63 -16.12 15.89 3.53
N PRO A 64 -17.02 16.77 3.98
CA PRO A 64 -18.32 16.99 3.32
C PRO A 64 -18.20 17.53 1.89
N GLU A 65 -17.05 18.09 1.53
CA GLU A 65 -16.76 18.58 0.20
C GLU A 65 -16.28 17.47 -0.78
N ALA A 66 -16.03 16.26 -0.30
CA ALA A 66 -15.57 15.17 -1.14
C ALA A 66 -16.72 14.64 -2.02
N LYS A 67 -16.54 14.70 -3.34
CA LYS A 67 -17.57 14.23 -4.30
C LYS A 67 -17.49 12.72 -4.56
N GLY A 68 -16.49 12.05 -4.05
CA GLY A 68 -16.27 10.63 -4.16
C GLY A 68 -14.93 10.23 -3.54
N VAL A 69 -14.75 8.94 -3.31
CA VAL A 69 -13.60 8.38 -2.62
C VAL A 69 -12.86 7.37 -3.47
N ASN A 70 -11.56 7.24 -3.23
CA ASN A 70 -10.74 6.14 -3.69
C ASN A 70 -10.57 5.17 -2.53
N LEU A 71 -10.94 3.93 -2.74
CA LEU A 71 -10.78 2.83 -1.79
C LEU A 71 -9.73 1.85 -2.28
N SER A 72 -9.31 0.95 -1.43
CA SER A 72 -8.47 -0.18 -1.82
C SER A 72 -8.94 -1.52 -1.27
N ILE A 73 -8.35 -2.55 -1.82
CA ILE A 73 -8.46 -3.93 -1.36
C ILE A 73 -7.06 -4.46 -1.06
N ALA A 74 -6.95 -5.23 0.01
CA ALA A 74 -5.72 -5.95 0.33
C ALA A 74 -5.45 -7.03 -0.72
N GLY A 75 -4.18 -7.21 -1.05
CA GLY A 75 -3.74 -8.16 -2.07
C GLY A 75 -4.01 -9.61 -1.74
N SER A 76 -4.07 -10.04 -0.55
CA SER A 76 -4.35 -11.39 -0.03
C SER A 76 -4.57 -12.52 -1.10
N SER A 77 -5.09 -13.66 -0.72
CA SER A 77 -5.37 -14.78 -1.66
C SER A 77 -6.47 -14.48 -2.70
N SER A 78 -7.11 -13.32 -2.63
CA SER A 78 -8.23 -12.92 -3.50
C SER A 78 -7.86 -11.92 -4.58
N VAL A 79 -6.61 -11.45 -4.60
CA VAL A 79 -6.07 -10.50 -5.59
C VAL A 79 -4.81 -11.09 -6.21
N VAL A 80 -4.66 -10.92 -7.50
CA VAL A 80 -3.48 -11.35 -8.26
C VAL A 80 -2.99 -10.21 -9.12
N MET A 81 -1.70 -9.94 -9.06
CA MET A 81 -1.00 -9.07 -10.00
C MET A 81 0.05 -9.85 -10.77
N ARG A 82 0.16 -9.62 -12.06
CA ARG A 82 1.13 -10.26 -12.95
C ARG A 82 1.70 -9.26 -13.93
N TYR A 83 3.01 -9.29 -14.06
CA TYR A 83 3.71 -8.62 -15.16
C TYR A 83 3.81 -9.59 -16.31
N ILE A 84 3.16 -9.27 -17.42
CA ILE A 84 3.10 -10.12 -18.61
C ILE A 84 3.67 -9.37 -19.80
N THR A 85 4.33 -10.13 -20.67
CA THR A 85 4.84 -9.60 -21.94
C THR A 85 3.86 -9.94 -23.04
N MET A 86 3.40 -8.93 -23.76
CA MET A 86 2.46 -9.09 -24.87
C MET A 86 2.99 -8.40 -26.14
N PRO A 87 2.52 -8.78 -27.34
CA PRO A 87 2.77 -8.01 -28.56
C PRO A 87 2.29 -6.58 -28.37
N ARG A 88 2.98 -5.63 -29.01
CA ARG A 88 2.60 -4.22 -28.95
C ARG A 88 1.26 -3.99 -29.63
N MET A 89 0.32 -3.44 -28.89
CA MET A 89 -1.03 -3.14 -29.31
C MET A 89 -1.58 -1.93 -28.53
N ASP A 90 -2.68 -1.37 -28.95
CA ASP A 90 -3.35 -0.31 -28.22
C ASP A 90 -4.14 -0.87 -27.00
N ARG A 91 -4.63 0.04 -26.15
CA ARG A 91 -5.38 -0.35 -24.94
C ARG A 91 -6.65 -1.15 -25.28
N LYS A 92 -7.34 -0.81 -26.34
CA LYS A 92 -8.59 -1.48 -26.74
C LYS A 92 -8.31 -2.90 -27.22
N GLU A 93 -7.29 -3.07 -28.04
CA GLU A 93 -6.82 -4.39 -28.50
C GLU A 93 -6.33 -5.24 -27.34
N LEU A 94 -5.58 -4.64 -26.38
CA LEU A 94 -5.13 -5.32 -25.16
C LEU A 94 -6.30 -5.91 -24.39
N PHE A 95 -7.36 -5.14 -24.13
CA PHE A 95 -8.52 -5.65 -23.40
C PHE A 95 -9.27 -6.73 -24.17
N GLN A 96 -9.30 -6.70 -25.50
CA GLN A 96 -9.86 -7.79 -26.30
C GLN A 96 -9.01 -9.07 -26.20
N ALA A 97 -7.69 -8.94 -26.30
CA ALA A 97 -6.78 -10.08 -26.15
C ALA A 97 -6.87 -10.69 -24.74
N LEU A 98 -6.93 -9.88 -23.69
CA LEU A 98 -7.00 -10.34 -22.31
C LEU A 98 -8.28 -11.11 -21.98
N LYS A 99 -9.38 -10.90 -22.69
CA LYS A 99 -10.60 -11.72 -22.52
C LYS A 99 -10.36 -13.22 -22.78
N PHE A 100 -9.36 -13.53 -23.61
CA PHE A 100 -9.00 -14.90 -23.96
C PHE A 100 -7.72 -15.38 -23.28
N GLU A 101 -6.80 -14.47 -23.04
CA GLU A 101 -5.47 -14.78 -22.52
C GLU A 101 -5.37 -14.74 -20.98
N ALA A 102 -6.22 -13.94 -20.31
CA ALA A 102 -6.12 -13.70 -18.87
C ALA A 102 -6.22 -14.99 -18.04
N ALA A 103 -6.96 -15.98 -18.51
CA ALA A 103 -7.08 -17.29 -17.85
C ALA A 103 -5.74 -18.03 -17.68
N LYS A 104 -4.72 -17.68 -18.46
CA LYS A 104 -3.35 -18.24 -18.32
C LYS A 104 -2.60 -17.67 -17.12
N TYR A 105 -3.00 -16.50 -16.65
CA TYR A 105 -2.28 -15.72 -15.65
C TYR A 105 -3.04 -15.57 -14.33
N VAL A 106 -4.37 -15.72 -14.38
CA VAL A 106 -5.28 -15.55 -13.23
C VAL A 106 -5.69 -16.94 -12.74
N PRO A 107 -5.40 -17.29 -11.47
CA PRO A 107 -5.70 -18.63 -10.92
C PRO A 107 -7.16 -18.80 -10.48
N PHE A 108 -8.05 -17.96 -10.98
CA PHE A 108 -9.49 -17.96 -10.69
C PHE A 108 -10.29 -18.04 -11.98
N PRO A 109 -11.53 -18.60 -11.94
CA PRO A 109 -12.45 -18.49 -13.05
C PRO A 109 -12.67 -17.01 -13.44
N LEU A 110 -12.57 -16.67 -14.73
CA LEU A 110 -12.67 -15.27 -15.16
C LEU A 110 -14.04 -14.65 -14.88
N GLU A 111 -15.08 -15.47 -14.80
CA GLU A 111 -16.43 -15.07 -14.41
C GLU A 111 -16.54 -14.64 -12.94
N GLU A 112 -15.60 -15.05 -12.08
CA GLU A 112 -15.58 -14.72 -10.66
C GLU A 112 -14.71 -13.51 -10.32
N VAL A 113 -14.01 -12.94 -11.30
CA VAL A 113 -13.08 -11.82 -11.07
C VAL A 113 -13.47 -10.57 -11.83
N TYR A 114 -13.09 -9.42 -11.28
CA TYR A 114 -12.84 -8.20 -12.03
C TYR A 114 -11.36 -8.15 -12.38
N PHE A 115 -11.02 -7.73 -13.58
CA PHE A 115 -9.63 -7.50 -13.94
C PHE A 115 -9.46 -6.17 -14.68
N ASP A 116 -8.28 -5.58 -14.52
CA ASP A 116 -7.82 -4.40 -15.25
C ASP A 116 -6.37 -4.60 -15.69
N ALA A 117 -5.93 -3.81 -16.66
CA ALA A 117 -4.59 -3.90 -17.19
C ALA A 117 -4.02 -2.54 -17.54
N GLN A 118 -2.73 -2.36 -17.23
CA GLN A 118 -1.99 -1.15 -17.55
C GLN A 118 -0.74 -1.47 -18.35
N ILE A 119 -0.53 -0.77 -19.45
CA ILE A 119 0.72 -0.82 -20.20
C ILE A 119 1.76 -0.03 -19.40
N ILE A 120 2.81 -0.73 -18.92
CA ILE A 120 3.88 -0.13 -18.10
C ILE A 120 4.97 0.45 -18.99
N SER A 121 5.43 -0.31 -19.96
CA SER A 121 6.41 0.16 -20.92
C SER A 121 6.18 -0.43 -22.30
N SER A 122 6.34 0.40 -23.33
CA SER A 122 6.53 -0.05 -24.69
C SER A 122 8.03 -0.01 -24.98
N GLN A 123 8.71 -1.15 -24.92
CA GLN A 123 10.13 -1.17 -25.24
C GLN A 123 10.36 -0.64 -26.65
N SER A 124 11.22 0.37 -26.76
CA SER A 124 11.65 0.96 -28.03
C SER A 124 12.73 0.05 -28.67
N GLY A 125 12.36 -1.20 -28.96
CA GLY A 125 13.28 -2.18 -29.55
C GLY A 125 12.65 -2.90 -30.74
N THR A 126 13.46 -3.67 -31.44
CA THR A 126 13.07 -4.47 -32.62
C THR A 126 12.00 -5.55 -32.30
N ASP A 127 11.76 -5.86 -31.05
CA ASP A 127 10.96 -7.03 -30.62
C ASP A 127 9.43 -6.82 -30.65
N ASN A 128 8.94 -5.62 -30.95
CA ASN A 128 7.51 -5.29 -30.99
C ASN A 128 6.70 -5.84 -29.81
N LYS A 129 7.28 -5.79 -28.60
CA LYS A 129 6.66 -6.24 -27.34
C LYS A 129 6.41 -5.09 -26.38
N MET A 130 5.45 -5.28 -25.48
CA MET A 130 5.15 -4.36 -24.37
C MET A 130 5.01 -5.14 -23.06
N GLN A 131 5.33 -4.46 -21.96
CA GLN A 131 5.09 -4.95 -20.60
C GLN A 131 3.73 -4.45 -20.11
N VAL A 132 2.94 -5.36 -19.59
CA VAL A 132 1.59 -5.08 -19.08
C VAL A 132 1.50 -5.56 -17.65
N LEU A 133 1.03 -4.70 -16.75
CA LEU A 133 0.58 -5.09 -15.42
C LEU A 133 -0.89 -5.52 -15.56
N LEU A 134 -1.16 -6.80 -15.33
CA LEU A 134 -2.49 -7.37 -15.21
C LEU A 134 -2.83 -7.51 -13.73
N ALA A 135 -3.95 -6.94 -13.30
CA ALA A 135 -4.49 -7.09 -11.97
C ALA A 135 -5.87 -7.74 -12.04
N ALA A 136 -6.12 -8.72 -11.18
CA ALA A 136 -7.40 -9.39 -11.06
C ALA A 136 -7.79 -9.56 -9.58
N ALA A 137 -9.04 -9.27 -9.25
CA ALA A 137 -9.58 -9.41 -7.91
C ALA A 137 -10.90 -10.17 -7.93
N ARG A 138 -11.14 -11.03 -6.93
CA ARG A 138 -12.42 -11.71 -6.78
C ARG A 138 -13.55 -10.70 -6.65
N LYS A 139 -14.62 -10.92 -7.40
CA LYS A 139 -15.82 -10.05 -7.39
C LYS A 139 -16.40 -9.88 -6.00
N GLU A 140 -16.39 -10.95 -5.21
CA GLU A 140 -16.86 -10.91 -3.82
C GLU A 140 -16.18 -9.81 -3.01
N LEU A 141 -14.83 -9.75 -3.04
CA LEU A 141 -14.05 -8.75 -2.30
C LEU A 141 -14.37 -7.32 -2.75
N VAL A 142 -14.42 -7.11 -4.06
CA VAL A 142 -14.74 -5.80 -4.64
C VAL A 142 -16.16 -5.39 -4.30
N ASN A 143 -17.13 -6.31 -4.44
CA ASN A 143 -18.54 -6.05 -4.15
C ASN A 143 -18.77 -5.72 -2.67
N GLN A 144 -18.07 -6.41 -1.74
CA GLN A 144 -18.12 -6.06 -0.31
C GLN A 144 -17.68 -4.61 -0.07
N ARG A 145 -16.61 -4.14 -0.74
CA ARG A 145 -16.19 -2.73 -0.64
C ARG A 145 -17.22 -1.77 -1.23
N MET A 146 -17.85 -2.14 -2.34
CA MET A 146 -18.92 -1.35 -2.96
C MET A 146 -20.13 -1.22 -2.04
N GLU A 147 -20.57 -2.33 -1.44
CA GLU A 147 -21.71 -2.34 -0.50
C GLU A 147 -21.41 -1.51 0.77
N MET A 148 -20.20 -1.59 1.32
CA MET A 148 -19.80 -0.76 2.46
C MET A 148 -19.90 0.73 2.13
N ALA A 149 -19.42 1.13 0.96
CA ALA A 149 -19.49 2.52 0.51
C ALA A 149 -20.95 2.97 0.26
N GLU A 150 -21.76 2.13 -0.38
CA GLU A 150 -23.18 2.42 -0.64
C GLU A 150 -23.95 2.64 0.67
N ARG A 151 -23.77 1.77 1.66
CA ARG A 151 -24.37 1.91 2.99
C ARG A 151 -23.93 3.18 3.72
N ALA A 152 -22.72 3.66 3.46
CA ALA A 152 -22.21 4.93 4.00
C ALA A 152 -22.63 6.15 3.14
N GLY A 153 -23.40 5.95 2.07
CA GLY A 153 -23.81 7.03 1.16
C GLY A 153 -22.66 7.61 0.34
N ILE A 154 -21.61 6.83 0.09
CA ILE A 154 -20.37 7.29 -0.53
C ILE A 154 -20.32 6.87 -2.00
N LYS A 155 -19.98 7.83 -2.87
CA LYS A 155 -19.66 7.54 -4.25
C LYS A 155 -18.21 7.08 -4.37
N ILE A 156 -17.98 5.89 -4.93
CA ILE A 156 -16.64 5.39 -5.23
C ILE A 156 -16.18 5.96 -6.58
N ASN A 157 -14.96 6.50 -6.63
CA ASN A 157 -14.29 6.88 -7.87
C ASN A 157 -13.47 5.70 -8.43
N CYS A 158 -12.74 5.01 -7.55
CA CYS A 158 -12.02 3.80 -7.92
C CYS A 158 -11.81 2.88 -6.71
N ILE A 159 -11.57 1.60 -6.98
CA ILE A 159 -11.05 0.63 -6.04
C ILE A 159 -9.67 0.21 -6.57
N ASP A 160 -8.64 0.45 -5.76
CA ASP A 160 -7.24 0.14 -6.08
C ASP A 160 -6.77 -1.07 -5.26
N ILE A 161 -5.50 -1.42 -5.38
CA ILE A 161 -4.84 -2.46 -4.58
C ILE A 161 -3.87 -1.76 -3.61
N ASP A 162 -3.82 -2.21 -2.35
CA ASP A 162 -3.03 -1.57 -1.29
C ASP A 162 -1.57 -1.34 -1.69
N CYS A 163 -0.91 -2.35 -2.27
CA CYS A 163 0.48 -2.25 -2.70
C CYS A 163 0.69 -1.16 -3.78
N LEU A 164 -0.23 -1.03 -4.75
CA LEU A 164 -0.15 0.04 -5.75
C LEU A 164 -0.34 1.41 -5.11
N ALA A 165 -1.19 1.51 -4.09
CA ALA A 165 -1.35 2.74 -3.33
C ALA A 165 -0.07 3.09 -2.56
N VAL A 166 0.57 2.12 -1.88
CA VAL A 166 1.86 2.33 -1.19
C VAL A 166 2.94 2.79 -2.16
N PHE A 167 3.07 2.13 -3.32
CA PHE A 167 4.01 2.54 -4.36
C PHE A 167 3.75 3.96 -4.86
N ASN A 168 2.48 4.33 -5.10
CA ASN A 168 2.11 5.68 -5.51
C ASN A 168 2.45 6.73 -4.45
N ALA A 169 2.20 6.42 -3.16
CA ALA A 169 2.56 7.30 -2.05
C ALA A 169 4.06 7.51 -1.97
N PHE A 170 4.85 6.43 -2.03
CA PHE A 170 6.31 6.48 -1.98
C PHE A 170 6.90 7.27 -3.15
N ASN A 171 6.44 7.00 -4.37
CA ASN A 171 6.92 7.71 -5.57
C ASN A 171 6.62 9.22 -5.51
N ALA A 172 5.52 9.61 -4.89
CA ALA A 172 5.17 11.02 -4.71
C ALA A 172 5.94 11.69 -3.55
N ALA A 173 6.14 10.95 -2.44
CA ALA A 173 6.77 11.46 -1.24
C ALA A 173 8.31 11.46 -1.30
N CYS A 174 8.89 10.50 -2.01
CA CYS A 174 10.33 10.24 -2.01
C CYS A 174 10.94 10.22 -3.44
N PRO A 175 10.70 11.25 -4.27
CA PRO A 175 11.22 11.26 -5.65
C PRO A 175 12.75 11.22 -5.70
N ASP A 176 13.45 11.82 -4.72
CA ASP A 176 14.91 11.80 -4.65
C ASP A 176 15.44 10.40 -4.33
N ILE A 177 14.74 9.66 -3.47
CA ILE A 177 15.08 8.26 -3.15
C ILE A 177 14.83 7.40 -4.40
N MET A 178 13.70 7.58 -5.08
CA MET A 178 13.42 6.90 -6.34
C MET A 178 14.52 7.17 -7.38
N GLN A 179 15.00 8.39 -7.48
CA GLN A 179 16.10 8.77 -8.37
C GLN A 179 17.43 8.15 -7.93
N ALA A 180 17.75 8.15 -6.62
CA ALA A 180 18.97 7.58 -6.06
C ALA A 180 19.04 6.05 -6.25
N TYR A 181 17.91 5.37 -6.12
CA TYR A 181 17.80 3.94 -6.43
C TYR A 181 17.69 3.63 -7.92
N GLY A 182 17.56 4.61 -8.80
CA GLY A 182 17.17 4.55 -10.22
C GLY A 182 17.66 3.38 -11.08
N LYS A 183 18.75 2.67 -10.66
CA LYS A 183 19.23 1.42 -11.26
C LYS A 183 19.38 0.29 -10.24
N LYS A 184 18.98 0.51 -8.99
CA LYS A 184 19.08 -0.49 -7.92
C LYS A 184 17.71 -1.07 -7.64
N THR A 185 17.71 -2.32 -7.25
CA THR A 185 16.51 -3.00 -6.75
C THR A 185 16.36 -2.73 -5.25
N PHE A 186 15.18 -2.31 -4.82
CA PHE A 186 14.86 -2.13 -3.41
C PHE A 186 13.45 -2.62 -3.10
N ALA A 187 13.17 -2.86 -1.83
CA ALA A 187 11.85 -3.26 -1.37
C ALA A 187 11.12 -2.10 -0.69
N LEU A 188 9.83 -1.95 -0.98
CA LEU A 188 8.90 -1.20 -0.16
C LEU A 188 8.18 -2.18 0.75
N LEU A 189 8.25 -1.96 2.06
CA LEU A 189 7.59 -2.77 3.06
C LEU A 189 6.63 -1.88 3.86
N ASN A 190 5.34 -2.19 3.79
CA ASN A 190 4.34 -1.51 4.60
C ASN A 190 3.72 -2.49 5.60
N ILE A 191 3.99 -2.27 6.89
CA ILE A 191 3.50 -3.14 7.96
C ILE A 191 2.10 -2.69 8.38
N GLY A 192 1.10 -3.43 7.95
CA GLY A 192 -0.30 -3.19 8.34
C GLY A 192 -0.73 -3.95 9.59
N ASP A 193 -2.03 -3.89 9.90
CA ASP A 193 -2.60 -4.52 11.09
C ASP A 193 -2.46 -6.05 11.08
N ARG A 194 -2.99 -6.71 10.05
CA ARG A 194 -2.98 -8.18 9.91
C ARG A 194 -1.97 -8.67 8.89
N ASN A 195 -1.84 -7.96 7.80
CA ASN A 195 -0.96 -8.30 6.69
C ASN A 195 -0.01 -7.13 6.44
N SER A 196 1.14 -7.45 5.86
CA SER A 196 2.08 -6.46 5.37
C SER A 196 2.17 -6.54 3.85
N ASN A 197 2.35 -5.40 3.18
CA ASN A 197 2.57 -5.36 1.75
C ASN A 197 4.07 -5.30 1.48
N LEU A 198 4.55 -6.17 0.62
CA LEU A 198 5.91 -6.17 0.11
C LEU A 198 5.88 -5.93 -1.39
N ASP A 199 6.52 -4.84 -1.79
CA ASP A 199 6.72 -4.48 -3.19
C ASP A 199 8.22 -4.46 -3.51
N ILE A 200 8.63 -5.08 -4.62
CA ILE A 200 9.99 -4.97 -5.12
C ILE A 200 9.99 -4.04 -6.32
N VAL A 201 10.78 -2.98 -6.20
CA VAL A 201 10.97 -1.94 -7.22
C VAL A 201 12.35 -2.11 -7.83
N ASP A 202 12.41 -2.17 -9.15
CA ASP A 202 13.65 -2.30 -9.91
C ASP A 202 13.64 -1.35 -11.11
N GLY A 203 14.66 -0.51 -11.20
CA GLY A 203 14.74 0.50 -12.26
C GLY A 203 13.61 1.53 -12.21
N GLY A 204 13.01 1.75 -11.04
CA GLY A 204 11.87 2.66 -10.85
C GLY A 204 10.50 2.04 -11.14
N ASP A 205 10.45 0.81 -11.62
CA ASP A 205 9.22 0.07 -11.89
C ASP A 205 8.93 -0.93 -10.78
N LEU A 206 7.68 -1.07 -10.44
CA LEU A 206 7.19 -2.15 -9.58
C LEU A 206 7.30 -3.48 -10.34
N LYS A 207 8.02 -4.47 -9.80
CA LYS A 207 8.28 -5.76 -10.46
C LYS A 207 7.64 -6.95 -9.75
N LEU A 208 7.48 -6.89 -8.44
CA LEU A 208 6.83 -7.90 -7.62
C LEU A 208 6.00 -7.21 -6.56
N SER A 209 4.81 -7.71 -6.31
CA SER A 209 4.01 -7.35 -5.15
C SER A 209 3.46 -8.59 -4.49
N ARG A 210 3.55 -8.62 -3.17
CA ARG A 210 3.12 -9.75 -2.37
C ARG A 210 2.60 -9.28 -1.01
N ASP A 211 1.52 -9.89 -0.54
CA ASP A 211 1.12 -9.77 0.86
C ASP A 211 1.82 -10.84 1.70
N LEU A 212 2.31 -10.38 2.85
CA LEU A 212 2.85 -11.23 3.90
C LEU A 212 1.78 -11.37 5.00
N HIS A 213 1.58 -12.59 5.52
CA HIS A 213 0.62 -12.84 6.59
C HIS A 213 1.19 -12.53 7.98
N GLN A 214 1.97 -11.47 8.04
CA GLN A 214 2.55 -10.89 9.24
C GLN A 214 2.14 -9.43 9.34
N GLY A 215 1.53 -9.04 10.46
CA GLY A 215 1.14 -7.67 10.74
C GLY A 215 1.30 -7.38 12.23
N VAL A 216 1.07 -6.14 12.63
CA VAL A 216 1.30 -5.68 14.02
C VAL A 216 0.46 -6.46 15.04
N ILE A 217 -0.78 -6.83 14.70
CA ILE A 217 -1.66 -7.57 15.61
C ILE A 217 -1.01 -8.90 16.01
N LYS A 218 -0.57 -9.68 15.04
CA LYS A 218 0.05 -11.01 15.30
C LYS A 218 1.36 -10.88 16.08
N MET A 219 2.16 -9.85 15.79
CA MET A 219 3.39 -9.57 16.54
C MET A 219 3.06 -9.21 17.99
N MET A 220 2.11 -8.31 18.21
CA MET A 220 1.68 -7.88 19.55
C MET A 220 1.03 -9.01 20.35
N GLU A 221 0.20 -9.85 19.75
CA GLU A 221 -0.39 -11.03 20.38
C GLU A 221 0.69 -11.98 20.89
N ARG A 222 1.72 -12.25 20.11
CA ARG A 222 2.84 -13.08 20.50
C ARG A 222 3.61 -12.51 21.69
N ILE A 223 3.92 -11.19 21.65
CA ILE A 223 4.61 -10.52 22.73
C ILE A 223 3.76 -10.52 24.00
N SER A 224 2.46 -10.25 23.88
CA SER A 224 1.48 -10.30 24.98
C SER A 224 1.47 -11.66 25.67
N LEU A 225 1.37 -12.74 24.88
CA LEU A 225 1.36 -14.12 25.42
C LEU A 225 2.66 -14.47 26.14
N ALA A 226 3.81 -14.09 25.59
CA ALA A 226 5.11 -14.43 26.17
C ALA A 226 5.45 -13.60 27.42
N SER A 227 5.07 -12.33 27.42
CA SER A 227 5.35 -11.41 28.53
C SER A 227 4.26 -11.33 29.58
N SER A 228 3.10 -11.98 29.34
CA SER A 228 1.89 -11.91 30.20
C SER A 228 1.38 -10.47 30.39
N LEU A 229 1.63 -9.59 29.43
CA LEU A 229 1.16 -8.21 29.40
C LEU A 229 -0.10 -8.09 28.53
N ASP A 230 -0.98 -7.16 28.86
CA ASP A 230 -2.09 -6.80 27.98
C ASP A 230 -1.61 -6.04 26.72
N GLN A 231 -2.44 -5.98 25.70
CA GLN A 231 -2.08 -5.38 24.42
C GLN A 231 -1.74 -3.88 24.52
N ALA A 232 -2.38 -3.14 25.44
CA ALA A 232 -2.09 -1.70 25.61
C ALA A 232 -0.69 -1.51 26.22
N SER A 233 -0.32 -2.34 27.20
CA SER A 233 1.02 -2.36 27.77
C SER A 233 2.09 -2.76 26.75
N VAL A 234 1.79 -3.75 25.89
CA VAL A 234 2.69 -4.15 24.80
C VAL A 234 2.88 -2.99 23.82
N ALA A 235 1.81 -2.34 23.37
CA ALA A 235 1.87 -1.21 22.45
C ALA A 235 2.69 -0.05 23.03
N GLY A 236 2.46 0.31 24.29
CA GLY A 236 3.24 1.32 25.01
C GLY A 236 4.71 0.95 25.13
N GLY A 237 5.00 -0.32 25.43
CA GLY A 237 6.37 -0.85 25.52
C GLY A 237 7.12 -0.79 24.19
N LEU A 238 6.47 -1.12 23.08
CA LEU A 238 7.03 -1.04 21.72
C LEU A 238 7.29 0.41 21.29
N ALA A 239 6.35 1.31 21.56
CA ALA A 239 6.50 2.71 21.22
C ALA A 239 7.64 3.40 22.03
N ALA A 240 7.73 3.10 23.33
CA ALA A 240 8.73 3.70 24.21
C ALA A 240 10.09 2.98 24.25
N GLY A 241 10.14 1.70 23.80
CA GLY A 241 11.32 0.84 23.90
C GLY A 241 11.69 0.42 25.34
N SER A 242 10.91 0.84 26.33
CA SER A 242 11.25 0.67 27.74
C SER A 242 11.23 -0.79 28.20
N GLN A 243 10.43 -1.65 27.56
CA GLN A 243 10.26 -3.06 27.93
C GLN A 243 11.14 -4.01 27.12
N LEU A 244 11.85 -3.55 26.08
CA LEU A 244 12.71 -4.40 25.24
C LEU A 244 13.84 -5.09 26.02
N LYS A 245 14.25 -4.50 27.15
CA LYS A 245 15.27 -5.07 28.05
C LYS A 245 14.72 -6.15 28.99
N GLN A 246 13.41 -6.31 29.09
CA GLN A 246 12.80 -7.41 29.85
C GLN A 246 12.96 -8.69 29.03
N GLU A 247 13.43 -9.77 29.66
CA GLU A 247 13.87 -10.98 28.97
C GLU A 247 12.78 -11.59 28.07
N ASP A 248 11.58 -11.80 28.62
CA ASP A 248 10.50 -12.44 27.88
C ASP A 248 9.91 -11.52 26.79
N PHE A 249 9.79 -10.22 27.08
CA PHE A 249 9.32 -9.25 26.10
C PHE A 249 10.32 -9.11 24.95
N GLY A 250 11.60 -8.89 25.27
CA GLY A 250 12.66 -8.71 24.24
C GLY A 250 12.84 -9.97 23.39
N ARG A 251 12.76 -11.16 24.00
CA ARG A 251 12.82 -12.44 23.27
C ARG A 251 11.66 -12.60 22.32
N ALA A 252 10.42 -12.34 22.77
CA ALA A 252 9.22 -12.45 21.95
C ALA A 252 9.21 -11.40 20.81
N PHE A 253 9.65 -10.18 21.09
CA PHE A 253 9.84 -9.16 20.06
C PHE A 253 10.84 -9.61 19.00
N SER A 254 12.01 -10.08 19.39
CA SER A 254 13.04 -10.58 18.48
C SER A 254 12.53 -11.75 17.63
N GLN A 255 11.74 -12.64 18.22
CA GLN A 255 11.15 -13.75 17.47
C GLN A 255 10.12 -13.27 16.43
N ALA A 256 9.27 -12.30 16.79
CA ALA A 256 8.28 -11.74 15.86
C ALA A 256 8.94 -11.05 14.66
N VAL A 257 10.02 -10.27 14.90
CA VAL A 257 10.79 -9.64 13.81
C VAL A 257 11.52 -10.69 12.95
N SER A 258 12.05 -11.75 13.58
CA SER A 258 12.74 -12.84 12.86
C SER A 258 11.80 -13.60 11.90
N GLU A 259 10.55 -13.80 12.27
CA GLU A 259 9.57 -14.45 11.39
C GLU A 259 9.24 -13.59 10.18
N LEU A 260 9.08 -12.28 10.37
CA LEU A 260 8.92 -11.36 9.25
C LEU A 260 10.16 -11.38 8.34
N ALA A 261 11.36 -11.34 8.93
CA ALA A 261 12.61 -11.39 8.18
C ALA A 261 12.74 -12.67 7.34
N MET A 262 12.28 -13.82 7.85
CA MET A 262 12.26 -15.08 7.08
C MET A 262 11.32 -15.00 5.88
N GLU A 263 10.10 -14.46 6.04
CA GLU A 263 9.17 -14.31 4.93
C GLU A 263 9.71 -13.32 3.86
N LEU A 264 10.41 -12.27 4.29
CA LEU A 264 11.07 -11.32 3.39
C LEU A 264 12.18 -12.00 2.58
N ARG A 265 13.06 -12.78 3.25
CA ARG A 265 14.13 -13.54 2.57
C ARG A 265 13.59 -14.48 1.49
N VAL A 266 12.55 -15.25 1.81
CA VAL A 266 11.89 -16.14 0.83
C VAL A 266 11.41 -15.34 -0.39
N SER A 267 10.89 -14.13 -0.17
CA SER A 267 10.40 -13.28 -1.25
C SER A 267 11.54 -12.68 -2.08
N PHE A 268 12.65 -12.30 -1.42
CA PHE A 268 13.85 -11.78 -2.08
C PHE A 268 14.53 -12.87 -2.90
N ASP A 269 14.74 -14.05 -2.33
CA ASP A 269 15.34 -15.22 -3.02
C ASP A 269 14.52 -15.60 -4.27
N TYR A 270 13.18 -15.58 -4.13
CA TYR A 270 12.30 -15.81 -5.27
C TYR A 270 12.51 -14.78 -6.38
N TYR A 271 12.51 -13.49 -6.03
CA TYR A 271 12.69 -12.41 -7.00
C TYR A 271 14.08 -12.49 -7.67
N GLU A 272 15.14 -12.66 -6.87
CA GLU A 272 16.52 -12.77 -7.36
C GLU A 272 16.71 -13.96 -8.32
N SER A 273 16.04 -15.08 -8.05
CA SER A 273 16.07 -16.24 -8.95
C SER A 273 15.46 -15.98 -10.33
N GLN A 274 14.52 -15.02 -10.42
CA GLN A 274 13.82 -14.69 -11.66
C GLN A 274 14.46 -13.52 -12.43
N SER A 275 15.08 -12.57 -11.71
CA SER A 275 15.55 -11.30 -12.28
C SER A 275 17.09 -11.19 -12.35
N SER A 276 17.83 -12.01 -11.62
CA SER A 276 19.28 -11.90 -11.39
C SER A 276 19.70 -10.56 -10.74
N ALA A 277 18.75 -9.85 -10.10
CA ALA A 277 18.96 -8.59 -9.43
C ALA A 277 18.68 -8.75 -7.93
N ALA A 278 19.67 -8.43 -7.09
CA ALA A 278 19.54 -8.53 -5.64
C ALA A 278 18.87 -7.29 -5.04
N VAL A 279 18.01 -7.49 -4.03
CA VAL A 279 17.44 -6.41 -3.23
C VAL A 279 18.55 -5.74 -2.42
N SER A 280 18.73 -4.43 -2.58
CA SER A 280 19.81 -3.65 -1.98
C SER A 280 19.43 -2.87 -0.74
N GLY A 281 18.14 -2.83 -0.38
CA GLY A 281 17.64 -2.12 0.80
C GLY A 281 16.13 -2.15 0.90
N ILE A 282 15.62 -1.70 2.03
CA ILE A 282 14.18 -1.68 2.34
C ILE A 282 13.77 -0.27 2.74
N GLN A 283 12.69 0.23 2.14
CA GLN A 283 11.99 1.43 2.55
C GLN A 283 10.73 1.01 3.32
N LEU A 284 10.72 1.27 4.63
CA LEU A 284 9.73 0.79 5.58
C LEU A 284 8.68 1.87 5.90
N SER A 285 7.41 1.50 5.85
CA SER A 285 6.28 2.27 6.36
C SER A 285 5.32 1.38 7.16
N GLY A 286 4.25 1.96 7.66
CA GLY A 286 3.28 1.24 8.47
C GLY A 286 3.50 1.42 9.98
N GLU A 287 2.64 0.81 10.78
CA GLU A 287 2.60 1.06 12.23
C GLU A 287 3.89 0.63 12.94
N ALA A 288 4.49 -0.50 12.55
CA ALA A 288 5.71 -1.02 13.16
C ALA A 288 6.96 -0.16 12.86
N ALA A 289 6.93 0.71 11.86
CA ALA A 289 8.03 1.62 11.56
C ALA A 289 8.30 2.61 12.71
N GLY A 290 7.31 2.83 13.59
CA GLY A 290 7.46 3.65 14.80
C GLY A 290 7.91 2.89 16.05
N TRP A 291 8.05 1.56 15.98
CA TRP A 291 8.47 0.77 17.15
C TRP A 291 9.97 0.89 17.39
N GLN A 292 10.33 1.11 18.64
CA GLN A 292 11.75 1.22 19.02
C GLN A 292 12.48 -0.11 18.80
N GLY A 293 13.64 -0.07 18.16
CA GLY A 293 14.47 -1.24 17.89
C GLY A 293 14.02 -2.10 16.71
N PHE A 294 12.86 -1.81 16.07
CA PHE A 294 12.34 -2.62 14.98
C PHE A 294 13.19 -2.52 13.71
N VAL A 295 13.53 -1.30 13.33
CA VAL A 295 14.35 -1.01 12.13
C VAL A 295 15.73 -1.62 12.29
N GLU A 296 16.37 -1.38 13.43
CA GLU A 296 17.71 -1.88 13.75
C GLU A 296 17.77 -3.41 13.71
N GLN A 297 16.80 -4.06 14.35
CA GLN A 297 16.77 -5.53 14.38
C GLN A 297 16.45 -6.13 13.00
N LEU A 298 15.56 -5.53 12.22
CA LEU A 298 15.28 -6.00 10.87
C LEU A 298 16.49 -5.83 9.96
N CYS A 299 17.23 -4.70 10.09
CA CYS A 299 18.49 -4.45 9.39
C CYS A 299 19.53 -5.51 9.73
N GLU A 300 19.71 -5.84 11.02
CA GLU A 300 20.67 -6.86 11.48
C GLU A 300 20.30 -8.25 10.95
N LEU A 301 19.02 -8.64 11.05
CA LEU A 301 18.56 -9.94 10.61
C LEU A 301 18.68 -10.15 9.10
N LEU A 302 18.45 -9.12 8.31
CA LEU A 302 18.48 -9.22 6.84
C LEU A 302 19.88 -8.95 6.25
N GLY A 303 20.73 -8.20 6.95
CA GLY A 303 22.00 -7.73 6.44
C GLY A 303 21.85 -6.66 5.34
N LEU A 304 20.72 -5.97 5.31
CA LEU A 304 20.36 -4.94 4.34
C LEU A 304 20.01 -3.64 5.06
N PRO A 305 20.31 -2.46 4.49
CA PRO A 305 19.84 -1.20 5.02
C PRO A 305 18.32 -1.15 5.04
N VAL A 306 17.73 -0.78 6.17
CA VAL A 306 16.31 -0.55 6.36
C VAL A 306 16.13 0.91 6.79
N GLU A 307 15.36 1.66 6.01
CA GLU A 307 15.09 3.07 6.25
C GLU A 307 13.59 3.28 6.35
N SER A 308 13.14 3.98 7.39
CA SER A 308 11.71 4.30 7.50
C SER A 308 11.38 5.60 6.77
N TRP A 309 10.24 5.62 6.10
CA TRP A 309 9.66 6.80 5.48
C TRP A 309 8.25 7.03 6.00
N ASP A 310 7.81 8.29 5.94
CA ASP A 310 6.52 8.70 6.46
C ASP A 310 5.76 9.52 5.39
N PRO A 311 4.64 9.01 4.88
CA PRO A 311 3.88 9.64 3.80
C PRO A 311 3.31 11.02 4.17
N LEU A 312 3.21 11.33 5.47
CA LEU A 312 2.64 12.59 5.96
C LEU A 312 3.70 13.60 6.45
N ARG A 313 4.98 13.25 6.42
CA ARG A 313 6.09 14.15 6.81
C ARG A 313 6.95 14.59 5.65
N GLN A 314 6.74 14.01 4.47
CA GLN A 314 7.49 14.29 3.25
C GLN A 314 6.58 14.96 2.22
N PRO A 315 7.12 15.73 1.27
CA PRO A 315 6.32 16.20 0.15
C PRO A 315 5.57 15.02 -0.51
N PRO A 316 4.37 15.20 -1.00
CA PRO A 316 3.66 16.45 -1.24
C PRO A 316 2.70 16.89 -0.12
N CYS A 317 3.13 17.06 1.11
CA CYS A 317 2.28 17.58 2.19
C CYS A 317 2.18 19.11 2.15
N THR A 318 0.98 19.64 2.48
CA THR A 318 0.81 21.09 2.64
C THR A 318 1.35 21.53 4.01
N PRO A 319 1.83 22.79 4.14
CA PRO A 319 2.35 23.29 5.42
C PRO A 319 1.33 23.26 6.57
N ASP A 320 0.03 23.32 6.26
CA ASP A 320 -1.06 23.33 7.24
C ASP A 320 -1.55 21.93 7.63
N LEU A 321 -0.89 20.86 7.14
CA LEU A 321 -1.27 19.51 7.47
C LEU A 321 -1.02 19.23 8.96
N VAL A 322 -2.09 18.98 9.70
CA VAL A 322 -2.01 18.54 11.11
C VAL A 322 -1.85 17.03 11.13
N LEU A 323 -0.74 16.57 11.73
CA LEU A 323 -0.49 15.15 11.87
C LEU A 323 -1.41 14.51 12.91
N PRO A 324 -1.89 13.28 12.68
CA PRO A 324 -2.77 12.60 13.61
C PRO A 324 -2.01 12.17 14.89
N ALA A 325 -2.70 12.10 15.99
CA ALA A 325 -2.20 11.46 17.20
C ALA A 325 -1.90 9.96 16.93
N GLY A 326 -0.87 9.41 17.56
CA GLY A 326 -0.51 7.99 17.42
C GLY A 326 0.36 7.65 16.21
N GLY A 327 0.93 8.68 15.52
CA GLY A 327 1.85 8.45 14.41
C GLY A 327 1.23 8.56 13.03
N SER A 328 2.07 8.72 12.04
CA SER A 328 1.69 9.02 10.64
C SER A 328 2.19 7.99 9.62
N SER A 329 3.14 7.14 9.99
CA SER A 329 3.73 6.14 9.08
C SER A 329 2.72 5.10 8.55
N GLY A 330 1.64 4.83 9.30
CA GLY A 330 0.57 3.92 8.89
C GLY A 330 -0.41 4.47 7.84
N PHE A 331 -0.18 5.66 7.30
CA PHE A 331 -1.07 6.29 6.30
C PHE A 331 -0.65 6.07 4.84
N ALA A 332 0.32 5.21 4.56
CA ALA A 332 0.87 5.03 3.21
C ALA A 332 -0.21 4.66 2.17
N VAL A 333 -1.10 3.72 2.50
CA VAL A 333 -2.20 3.31 1.61
C VAL A 333 -3.16 4.47 1.37
N ALA A 334 -3.68 5.10 2.42
CA ALA A 334 -4.64 6.21 2.28
C ALA A 334 -4.05 7.42 1.54
N ALA A 335 -2.76 7.74 1.77
CA ALA A 335 -2.04 8.79 1.07
C ALA A 335 -1.91 8.48 -0.43
N GLY A 336 -1.52 7.26 -0.78
CA GLY A 336 -1.41 6.84 -2.17
C GLY A 336 -2.73 6.85 -2.92
N LEU A 337 -3.81 6.42 -2.26
CA LEU A 337 -5.17 6.53 -2.79
C LEU A 337 -5.59 7.99 -3.03
N ALA A 338 -5.26 8.89 -2.10
CA ALA A 338 -5.53 10.31 -2.25
C ALA A 338 -4.74 10.95 -3.42
N LEU A 339 -3.52 10.51 -3.65
CA LEU A 339 -2.62 11.00 -4.71
C LEU A 339 -2.90 10.40 -6.09
N ARG A 340 -3.81 9.43 -6.18
CA ARG A 340 -4.20 8.82 -7.47
C ARG A 340 -4.82 9.87 -8.40
N LYS A 341 -4.29 9.94 -9.61
CA LYS A 341 -4.71 10.87 -10.67
C LYS A 341 -5.81 10.29 -11.55
#